data_17b64fefa870cb5fcd918cf22b1a9fa2
#
_entry.id   17b64fefa870cb5fcd918cf22b1a9fa2
#
_cell.length_a   1.000
_cell.length_b   1.000
_cell.length_c   1.000
_cell.angle_alpha   90.00
_cell.angle_beta   90.00
_cell.angle_gamma   90.00
#
_symmetry.space_group_name_H-M   'P 1'
#
loop_
_entity.id
_entity.type
_entity.pdbx_description
1 polymer ?
#
loop_
_entity_poly.entity_id
_entity_poly.type
_entity_poly.pdbx_seq_one_letter_code
_entity_poly.pdbx_strand_id
1 'polypeptide(L)'
;MQAGVVATPRALDPVWAERLHRLRGRGWAVIPVASIIGVIFAIRYASSTATWLTYLALVAVPILAAVALGWLGRGARPWLALVAVGLFVVTWRTPYSLAGEAAGALLSGLSCVTLGVLLSAITPSRWLKLGIVAMACADTWLIASNQLQAPNNVLVAAKPSGGLPQLQSEQFGTVTLGYGDLFVAALLGGVYASRLRVQRIAAVLTLAVASVFDLLFLVVDNLPATVPVALALLIAEIGLAGGRLRGSGQAGETASLSEYCDRSRPEDAIPPPAT
;
A
#
# COMPACT_ATOMS: atom_id res chain seq x y z
N MET A 1 -6.82 5.92 9.06
CA MET A 1 -6.57 5.94 7.60
C MET A 1 -5.30 6.66 7.12
N GLN A 2 -4.48 7.21 7.97
CA GLN A 2 -3.30 8.00 7.56
C GLN A 2 -2.00 7.18 7.34
N ALA A 3 -1.97 5.90 7.71
CA ALA A 3 -0.75 5.10 7.62
C ALA A 3 -0.20 4.95 6.19
N GLY A 4 -1.06 4.88 5.18
CA GLY A 4 -0.63 4.82 3.77
C GLY A 4 -0.05 6.14 3.22
N VAL A 5 -0.29 7.27 3.91
CA VAL A 5 0.22 8.59 3.52
C VAL A 5 1.62 8.85 4.08
N VAL A 6 1.91 8.28 5.25
CA VAL A 6 3.18 8.54 5.98
C VAL A 6 4.34 7.72 5.42
N ALA A 7 4.08 6.51 4.92
CA ALA A 7 5.11 5.62 4.38
C ALA A 7 4.98 5.47 2.86
N THR A 8 5.36 6.51 2.12
CA THR A 8 5.45 6.39 0.66
C THR A 8 6.59 5.44 0.29
N PRO A 9 6.33 4.35 -0.46
CA PRO A 9 7.36 3.42 -0.85
C PRO A 9 8.41 4.09 -1.74
N ARG A 10 9.67 3.75 -1.51
CA ARG A 10 10.79 4.13 -2.37
C ARG A 10 10.80 3.22 -3.61
N ALA A 11 11.28 3.73 -4.73
CA ALA A 11 11.67 2.87 -5.82
C ALA A 11 12.78 1.93 -5.33
N LEU A 12 12.66 0.63 -5.61
CA LEU A 12 13.66 -0.36 -5.22
C LEU A 12 15.03 -0.04 -5.81
N ASP A 13 16.09 -0.31 -5.05
CA ASP A 13 17.45 -0.22 -5.55
C ASP A 13 17.62 -1.10 -6.79
N PRO A 14 18.41 -0.67 -7.79
CA PRO A 14 18.52 -1.34 -9.09
C PRO A 14 18.94 -2.81 -8.95
N VAL A 15 19.74 -3.17 -7.96
CA VAL A 15 20.18 -4.56 -7.72
C VAL A 15 19.03 -5.47 -7.30
N TRP A 16 18.13 -4.99 -6.43
CA TRP A 16 16.94 -5.73 -6.00
C TRP A 16 15.88 -5.74 -7.08
N ALA A 17 15.73 -4.61 -7.80
CA ALA A 17 14.81 -4.51 -8.93
C ALA A 17 15.17 -5.53 -10.02
N GLU A 18 16.45 -5.73 -10.34
CA GLU A 18 16.91 -6.70 -11.33
C GLU A 18 16.65 -8.14 -10.89
N ARG A 19 16.95 -8.48 -9.61
CA ARG A 19 16.65 -9.82 -9.07
C ARG A 19 15.17 -10.14 -9.11
N LEU A 20 14.32 -9.22 -8.73
CA LEU A 20 12.86 -9.39 -8.73
C LEU A 20 12.28 -9.35 -10.14
N HIS A 21 12.94 -8.66 -11.09
CA HIS A 21 12.52 -8.63 -12.49
C HIS A 21 12.53 -10.03 -13.14
N ARG A 22 13.42 -10.93 -12.70
CA ARG A 22 13.42 -12.34 -13.15
C ARG A 22 12.16 -13.10 -12.74
N LEU A 23 11.53 -12.70 -11.63
CA LEU A 23 10.29 -13.30 -11.13
C LEU A 23 9.05 -12.60 -11.71
N ARG A 24 9.22 -11.58 -12.56
CA ARG A 24 8.13 -10.76 -13.06
C ARG A 24 7.18 -11.55 -13.94
N GLY A 25 5.92 -11.65 -13.52
CA GLY A 25 4.90 -12.42 -14.21
C GLY A 25 3.49 -11.82 -14.06
N ARG A 26 2.64 -12.09 -15.06
CA ARG A 26 1.24 -11.66 -15.04
C ARG A 26 0.42 -12.41 -13.98
N GLY A 27 0.79 -13.64 -13.69
CA GLY A 27 0.10 -14.51 -12.73
C GLY A 27 0.08 -13.95 -11.31
N TRP A 28 1.07 -13.16 -10.92
CA TRP A 28 1.14 -12.55 -9.59
C TRP A 28 0.02 -11.54 -9.30
N ALA A 29 -0.62 -10.99 -10.34
CA ALA A 29 -1.76 -10.09 -10.18
C ALA A 29 -3.02 -10.79 -9.62
N VAL A 30 -3.08 -12.11 -9.70
CA VAL A 30 -4.18 -12.91 -9.15
C VAL A 30 -4.05 -13.07 -7.63
N ILE A 31 -2.84 -12.94 -7.07
CA ILE A 31 -2.58 -13.15 -5.64
C ILE A 31 -3.51 -12.33 -4.72
N PRO A 32 -3.70 -11.02 -4.92
CA PRO A 32 -4.57 -10.24 -4.04
C PRO A 32 -5.99 -10.79 -3.99
N VAL A 33 -6.59 -11.06 -5.15
CA VAL A 33 -7.96 -11.60 -5.24
C VAL A 33 -8.02 -13.04 -4.71
N ALA A 34 -7.07 -13.88 -5.11
CA ALA A 34 -7.00 -15.27 -4.67
C ALA A 34 -6.77 -15.39 -3.17
N SER A 35 -5.98 -14.50 -2.56
CA SER A 35 -5.75 -14.49 -1.11
C SER A 35 -7.04 -14.19 -0.33
N ILE A 36 -7.81 -13.19 -0.75
CA ILE A 36 -9.09 -12.86 -0.10
C ILE A 36 -10.06 -14.03 -0.22
N ILE A 37 -10.27 -14.52 -1.43
CA ILE A 37 -11.18 -15.65 -1.68
C ILE A 37 -10.70 -16.88 -0.90
N GLY A 38 -9.41 -17.19 -0.95
CA GLY A 38 -8.82 -18.32 -0.26
C GLY A 38 -8.96 -18.23 1.26
N VAL A 39 -8.75 -17.05 1.86
CA VAL A 39 -8.93 -16.83 3.29
C VAL A 39 -10.39 -16.98 3.69
N ILE A 40 -11.33 -16.41 2.93
CA ILE A 40 -12.77 -16.55 3.22
C ILE A 40 -13.19 -18.01 3.19
N PHE A 41 -12.80 -18.76 2.15
CA PHE A 41 -13.08 -20.20 2.05
C PHE A 41 -12.42 -20.97 3.18
N ALA A 42 -11.15 -20.71 3.46
CA ALA A 42 -10.41 -21.40 4.51
C ALA A 42 -11.05 -21.19 5.90
N ILE A 43 -11.47 -19.98 6.25
CA ILE A 43 -12.14 -19.68 7.50
C ILE A 43 -13.54 -20.34 7.57
N ARG A 44 -14.24 -20.37 6.43
CA ARG A 44 -15.58 -20.99 6.36
C ARG A 44 -15.55 -22.49 6.58
N TYR A 45 -14.48 -23.17 6.13
CA TYR A 45 -14.35 -24.63 6.28
C TYR A 45 -13.60 -25.07 7.55
N ALA A 46 -12.73 -24.21 8.08
CA ALA A 46 -11.96 -24.52 9.28
C ALA A 46 -11.75 -23.27 10.14
N SER A 47 -12.47 -23.18 11.24
CA SER A 47 -12.30 -22.06 12.20
C SER A 47 -10.88 -21.97 12.78
N SER A 48 -10.14 -23.09 12.84
CA SER A 48 -8.71 -23.11 13.18
C SER A 48 -7.84 -22.25 12.26
N THR A 49 -8.26 -22.03 11.02
CA THR A 49 -7.52 -21.18 10.07
C THR A 49 -7.45 -19.73 10.55
N ALA A 50 -8.51 -19.21 11.15
CA ALA A 50 -8.49 -17.86 11.72
C ALA A 50 -7.44 -17.73 12.83
N THR A 51 -7.30 -18.73 13.69
CA THR A 51 -6.27 -18.77 14.73
C THR A 51 -4.87 -18.79 14.13
N TRP A 52 -4.63 -19.61 13.12
CA TRP A 52 -3.35 -19.63 12.41
C TRP A 52 -3.01 -18.30 11.74
N LEU A 53 -3.99 -17.64 11.11
CA LEU A 53 -3.81 -16.33 10.51
C LEU A 53 -3.48 -15.27 11.57
N THR A 54 -4.09 -15.35 12.74
CA THR A 54 -3.80 -14.46 13.88
C THR A 54 -2.34 -14.57 14.31
N TYR A 55 -1.84 -15.80 14.52
CA TYR A 55 -0.42 -16.01 14.89
C TYR A 55 0.53 -15.66 13.74
N LEU A 56 0.17 -15.93 12.49
CA LEU A 56 0.94 -15.52 11.33
C LEU A 56 1.06 -13.99 11.27
N ALA A 57 -0.05 -13.27 11.44
CA ALA A 57 -0.04 -11.81 11.47
C ALA A 57 0.82 -11.27 12.61
N LEU A 58 0.73 -11.87 13.80
CA LEU A 58 1.52 -11.47 14.97
C LEU A 58 3.04 -11.49 14.70
N VAL A 59 3.51 -12.41 13.88
CA VAL A 59 4.93 -12.53 13.52
C VAL A 59 5.25 -11.73 12.26
N ALA A 60 4.44 -11.87 11.22
CA ALA A 60 4.72 -11.29 9.91
C ALA A 60 4.60 -9.76 9.91
N VAL A 61 3.57 -9.21 10.58
CA VAL A 61 3.30 -7.76 10.55
C VAL A 61 4.46 -6.95 11.12
N PRO A 62 5.01 -7.23 12.33
CA PRO A 62 6.15 -6.49 12.85
C PRO A 62 7.41 -6.63 11.99
N ILE A 63 7.68 -7.82 11.44
CA ILE A 63 8.84 -8.04 10.57
C ILE A 63 8.71 -7.23 9.28
N LEU A 64 7.55 -7.28 8.63
CA LEU A 64 7.30 -6.52 7.41
C LEU A 64 7.33 -5.01 7.66
N ALA A 65 6.80 -4.54 8.80
CA ALA A 65 6.88 -3.14 9.21
C ALA A 65 8.34 -2.70 9.44
N ALA A 66 9.16 -3.54 10.06
CA ALA A 66 10.59 -3.27 10.22
C ALA A 66 11.31 -3.17 8.88
N VAL A 67 10.97 -4.03 7.91
CA VAL A 67 11.50 -3.97 6.53
C VAL A 67 11.08 -2.68 5.83
N ALA A 68 9.82 -2.24 5.98
CA ALA A 68 9.35 -0.97 5.43
C ALA A 68 10.16 0.21 5.95
N LEU A 69 10.37 0.29 7.27
CA LEU A 69 11.07 1.39 7.92
C LEU A 69 12.58 1.34 7.68
N GLY A 70 13.15 0.14 7.65
CA GLY A 70 14.59 -0.05 7.50
C GLY A 70 15.10 0.15 6.08
N TRP A 71 14.30 -0.24 5.05
CA TRP A 71 14.82 -0.37 3.68
C TRP A 71 13.90 0.13 2.57
N LEU A 72 12.58 -0.04 2.67
CA LEU A 72 11.67 0.19 1.54
C LEU A 72 10.96 1.54 1.57
N GLY A 73 10.86 2.19 2.71
CA GLY A 73 10.22 3.51 2.86
C GLY A 73 11.11 4.64 2.34
N ARG A 74 10.52 5.76 1.96
CA ARG A 74 11.29 6.97 1.68
C ARG A 74 11.88 7.51 2.98
N GLY A 75 13.21 7.70 2.98
CA GLY A 75 13.95 8.04 4.19
C GLY A 75 14.21 6.86 5.13
N ALA A 76 14.00 5.63 4.65
CA ALA A 76 14.33 4.41 5.39
C ALA A 76 15.80 4.43 5.86
N ARG A 77 16.00 4.02 7.10
CA ARG A 77 17.31 3.85 7.71
C ARG A 77 17.28 2.57 8.54
N PRO A 78 18.33 1.75 8.54
CA PRO A 78 18.34 0.46 9.25
C PRO A 78 17.95 0.55 10.73
N TRP A 79 18.32 1.63 11.41
CA TRP A 79 17.96 1.84 12.82
C TRP A 79 16.45 2.10 13.03
N LEU A 80 15.73 2.63 12.01
CA LEU A 80 14.29 2.82 12.08
C LEU A 80 13.50 1.50 12.17
N ALA A 81 14.12 0.37 11.80
CA ALA A 81 13.51 -0.94 12.00
C ALA A 81 13.21 -1.21 13.50
N LEU A 82 13.99 -0.62 14.44
CA LEU A 82 13.73 -0.72 15.88
C LEU A 82 12.42 -0.01 16.29
N VAL A 83 11.96 0.98 15.51
CA VAL A 83 10.68 1.65 15.77
C VAL A 83 9.52 0.67 15.62
N ALA A 84 9.60 -0.30 14.70
CA ALA A 84 8.57 -1.34 14.56
C ALA A 84 8.47 -2.18 15.83
N VAL A 85 9.60 -2.49 16.48
CA VAL A 85 9.63 -3.19 17.77
C VAL A 85 8.99 -2.33 18.87
N GLY A 86 9.30 -1.04 18.90
CA GLY A 86 8.69 -0.09 19.84
C GLY A 86 7.16 0.00 19.65
N LEU A 87 6.69 0.11 18.41
CA LEU A 87 5.25 0.13 18.09
C LEU A 87 4.57 -1.18 18.55
N PHE A 88 5.21 -2.32 18.31
CA PHE A 88 4.69 -3.61 18.76
C PHE A 88 4.55 -3.66 20.28
N VAL A 89 5.57 -3.21 21.02
CA VAL A 89 5.54 -3.16 22.49
C VAL A 89 4.44 -2.23 22.98
N VAL A 90 4.24 -1.07 22.36
CA VAL A 90 3.15 -0.13 22.70
C VAL A 90 1.80 -0.79 22.48
N THR A 91 1.56 -1.39 21.31
CA THR A 91 0.31 -2.10 20.98
C THR A 91 0.04 -3.23 21.99
N TRP A 92 1.07 -3.96 22.40
CA TRP A 92 0.95 -5.05 23.35
C TRP A 92 0.64 -4.56 24.78
N ARG A 93 1.33 -3.47 25.23
CA ARG A 93 1.20 -2.98 26.61
C ARG A 93 -0.06 -2.15 26.85
N THR A 94 -0.60 -1.53 25.80
CA THR A 94 -1.72 -0.60 25.89
C THR A 94 -2.79 -0.88 24.82
N PRO A 95 -3.30 -2.13 24.73
CA PRO A 95 -4.16 -2.56 23.60
C PRO A 95 -5.50 -1.80 23.49
N TYR A 96 -5.99 -1.25 24.61
CA TYR A 96 -7.27 -0.51 24.66
C TYR A 96 -7.09 1.00 24.76
N SER A 97 -5.92 1.52 24.46
CA SER A 97 -5.66 2.95 24.42
C SER A 97 -5.53 3.43 22.99
N LEU A 98 -5.89 4.68 22.72
CA LEU A 98 -5.69 5.31 21.42
C LEU A 98 -4.24 5.18 20.92
N ALA A 99 -3.26 5.21 21.83
CA ALA A 99 -1.86 5.04 21.49
C ALA A 99 -1.56 3.60 21.03
N GLY A 100 -2.12 2.59 21.67
CA GLY A 100 -1.97 1.19 21.29
C GLY A 100 -2.66 0.88 19.98
N GLU A 101 -3.88 1.36 19.79
CA GLU A 101 -4.65 1.22 18.55
C GLU A 101 -3.92 1.92 17.37
N ALA A 102 -3.44 3.14 17.58
CA ALA A 102 -2.65 3.86 16.57
C ALA A 102 -1.34 3.15 16.23
N ALA A 103 -0.65 2.59 17.23
CA ALA A 103 0.58 1.83 17.01
C ALA A 103 0.32 0.54 16.22
N GLY A 104 -0.77 -0.19 16.50
CA GLY A 104 -1.21 -1.35 15.72
C GLY A 104 -1.51 -0.98 14.27
N ALA A 105 -2.34 0.04 14.06
CA ALA A 105 -2.69 0.53 12.74
C ALA A 105 -1.45 0.97 11.93
N LEU A 106 -0.46 1.61 12.58
CA LEU A 106 0.81 1.95 11.95
C LEU A 106 1.62 0.71 11.57
N LEU A 107 1.71 -0.29 12.44
CA LEU A 107 2.40 -1.56 12.15
C LEU A 107 1.80 -2.25 10.94
N SER A 108 0.47 -2.39 10.92
CA SER A 108 -0.26 -3.03 9.81
C SER A 108 -0.13 -2.23 8.53
N GLY A 109 -0.25 -0.91 8.59
CA GLY A 109 -0.03 -0.04 7.43
C GLY A 109 1.39 -0.14 6.86
N LEU A 110 2.43 -0.13 7.72
CA LEU A 110 3.82 -0.30 7.30
C LEU A 110 4.08 -1.69 6.70
N SER A 111 3.52 -2.74 7.30
CA SER A 111 3.65 -4.10 6.74
C SER A 111 3.01 -4.19 5.36
N CYS A 112 1.85 -3.57 5.15
CA CYS A 112 1.19 -3.49 3.86
C CYS A 112 2.02 -2.72 2.82
N VAL A 113 2.77 -1.67 3.22
CA VAL A 113 3.72 -0.96 2.34
C VAL A 113 4.78 -1.94 1.81
N THR A 114 5.36 -2.79 2.67
CA THR A 114 6.32 -3.80 2.24
C THR A 114 5.72 -4.75 1.21
N LEU A 115 4.54 -5.30 1.48
CA LEU A 115 3.85 -6.20 0.56
C LEU A 115 3.49 -5.50 -0.76
N GLY A 116 3.01 -4.25 -0.70
CA GLY A 116 2.68 -3.44 -1.87
C GLY A 116 3.90 -3.18 -2.76
N VAL A 117 5.06 -2.85 -2.16
CA VAL A 117 6.33 -2.68 -2.90
C VAL A 117 6.78 -3.98 -3.54
N LEU A 118 6.81 -5.08 -2.78
CA LEU A 118 7.23 -6.38 -3.29
C LEU A 118 6.34 -6.83 -4.46
N LEU A 119 5.03 -6.73 -4.30
CA LEU A 119 4.09 -7.14 -5.35
C LEU A 119 4.19 -6.22 -6.58
N SER A 120 4.40 -4.91 -6.39
CA SER A 120 4.61 -3.97 -7.49
C SER A 120 5.92 -4.20 -8.25
N ALA A 121 6.93 -4.78 -7.60
CA ALA A 121 8.20 -5.12 -8.23
C ALA A 121 8.10 -6.36 -9.14
N ILE A 122 7.33 -7.37 -8.72
CA ILE A 122 7.19 -8.64 -9.45
C ILE A 122 6.03 -8.66 -10.44
N THR A 123 5.08 -7.73 -10.33
CA THR A 123 3.88 -7.69 -11.17
C THR A 123 3.89 -6.46 -12.09
N PRO A 124 3.58 -6.60 -13.39
CA PRO A 124 3.42 -5.44 -14.27
C PRO A 124 2.29 -4.52 -13.79
N SER A 125 2.54 -3.21 -13.77
CA SER A 125 1.62 -2.20 -13.21
C SER A 125 0.20 -2.23 -13.79
N ARG A 126 0.05 -2.61 -15.06
CA ARG A 126 -1.28 -2.75 -15.70
C ARG A 126 -2.13 -3.82 -15.01
N TRP A 127 -1.53 -4.96 -14.68
CA TRP A 127 -2.21 -6.07 -14.01
C TRP A 127 -2.52 -5.76 -12.55
N LEU A 128 -1.65 -4.99 -11.88
CA LEU A 128 -1.93 -4.53 -10.52
C LEU A 128 -3.12 -3.57 -10.46
N LYS A 129 -3.21 -2.66 -11.43
CA LYS A 129 -4.37 -1.76 -11.54
C LYS A 129 -5.67 -2.53 -11.75
N LEU A 130 -5.64 -3.54 -12.64
CA LEU A 130 -6.78 -4.44 -12.82
C LEU A 130 -7.07 -5.23 -11.53
N GLY A 131 -6.05 -5.68 -10.82
CA GLY A 131 -6.19 -6.37 -9.53
C GLY A 131 -6.88 -5.51 -8.48
N ILE A 132 -6.51 -4.22 -8.35
CA ILE A 132 -7.17 -3.28 -7.43
C ILE A 132 -8.66 -3.13 -7.78
N VAL A 133 -9.00 -2.97 -9.05
CA VAL A 133 -10.40 -2.86 -9.49
C VAL A 133 -11.15 -4.17 -9.23
N ALA A 134 -10.53 -5.31 -9.55
CA ALA A 134 -11.13 -6.62 -9.32
C ALA A 134 -11.38 -6.88 -7.81
N MET A 135 -10.45 -6.43 -6.93
CA MET A 135 -10.65 -6.52 -5.49
C MET A 135 -11.83 -5.67 -5.02
N ALA A 136 -11.96 -4.44 -5.52
CA ALA A 136 -13.10 -3.57 -5.17
C ALA A 136 -14.44 -4.17 -5.65
N CYS A 137 -14.47 -4.77 -6.84
CA CYS A 137 -15.65 -5.49 -7.33
C CYS A 137 -15.98 -6.72 -6.47
N ALA A 138 -14.96 -7.51 -6.11
CA ALA A 138 -15.14 -8.68 -5.27
C ALA A 138 -15.64 -8.32 -3.86
N ASP A 139 -15.07 -7.29 -3.26
CA ASP A 139 -15.45 -6.79 -1.94
C ASP A 139 -16.90 -6.28 -1.95
N THR A 140 -17.26 -5.47 -2.95
CA THR A 140 -18.65 -5.01 -3.15
C THR A 140 -19.62 -6.19 -3.32
N TRP A 141 -19.23 -7.20 -4.10
CA TRP A 141 -20.03 -8.40 -4.29
C TRP A 141 -20.21 -9.18 -3.00
N LEU A 142 -19.14 -9.38 -2.22
CA LEU A 142 -19.17 -10.11 -0.95
C LEU A 142 -20.04 -9.42 0.09
N ILE A 143 -20.02 -8.08 0.15
CA ILE A 143 -20.89 -7.30 1.03
C ILE A 143 -22.34 -7.39 0.55
N ALA A 144 -22.61 -7.16 -0.74
CA ALA A 144 -23.96 -7.22 -1.30
C ALA A 144 -24.60 -8.61 -1.17
N SER A 145 -23.80 -9.69 -1.23
CA SER A 145 -24.24 -11.07 -1.03
C SER A 145 -24.27 -11.51 0.44
N ASN A 146 -23.91 -10.63 1.39
CA ASN A 146 -23.82 -10.90 2.85
C ASN A 146 -22.92 -12.09 3.20
N GLN A 147 -21.91 -12.38 2.38
CA GLN A 147 -21.00 -13.50 2.60
C GLN A 147 -19.77 -13.15 3.46
N LEU A 148 -19.50 -11.87 3.66
CA LEU A 148 -18.33 -11.40 4.38
C LEU A 148 -18.52 -11.44 5.91
N GLN A 149 -19.76 -11.34 6.40
CA GLN A 149 -20.06 -11.20 7.83
C GLN A 149 -19.61 -12.41 8.67
N ALA A 150 -19.94 -13.62 8.23
CA ALA A 150 -19.60 -14.82 8.99
C ALA A 150 -18.07 -15.07 9.10
N PRO A 151 -17.27 -15.02 8.02
CA PRO A 151 -15.82 -15.10 8.10
C PRO A 151 -15.19 -13.97 8.92
N ASN A 152 -15.70 -12.75 8.79
CA ASN A 152 -15.19 -11.60 9.53
C ASN A 152 -15.41 -11.75 11.03
N ASN A 153 -16.59 -12.19 11.46
CA ASN A 153 -16.89 -12.45 12.87
C ASN A 153 -15.96 -13.52 13.46
N VAL A 154 -15.66 -14.58 12.71
CA VAL A 154 -14.73 -15.63 13.13
C VAL A 154 -13.31 -15.07 13.27
N LEU A 155 -12.88 -14.22 12.33
CA LEU A 155 -11.56 -13.61 12.35
C LEU A 155 -11.41 -12.63 13.52
N VAL A 156 -12.42 -11.80 13.79
CA VAL A 156 -12.43 -10.84 14.90
C VAL A 156 -12.48 -11.59 16.25
N ALA A 157 -13.19 -12.72 16.33
CA ALA A 157 -13.25 -13.55 17.52
C ALA A 157 -11.94 -14.31 17.79
N ALA A 158 -11.11 -14.55 16.78
CA ALA A 158 -9.83 -15.25 16.90
C ALA A 158 -8.78 -14.35 17.57
N LYS A 159 -8.74 -14.34 18.89
CA LYS A 159 -7.76 -13.59 19.69
C LYS A 159 -6.55 -14.47 20.01
N PRO A 160 -5.32 -13.92 19.92
CA PRO A 160 -4.14 -14.64 20.34
C PRO A 160 -4.15 -14.83 21.86
N SER A 161 -3.55 -15.93 22.35
CA SER A 161 -3.41 -16.20 23.77
C SER A 161 -2.45 -15.22 24.44
N GLY A 162 -2.54 -15.08 25.77
CA GLY A 162 -1.57 -14.32 26.56
C GLY A 162 -1.66 -12.79 26.44
N GLY A 163 -2.82 -12.25 26.02
CA GLY A 163 -3.01 -10.80 25.91
C GLY A 163 -2.17 -10.14 24.79
N LEU A 164 -1.72 -10.94 23.81
CA LEU A 164 -0.99 -10.42 22.65
C LEU A 164 -1.94 -9.61 21.74
N PRO A 165 -1.42 -8.62 21.01
CA PRO A 165 -2.22 -7.77 20.15
C PRO A 165 -2.77 -8.53 18.95
N GLN A 166 -3.94 -8.13 18.49
CA GLN A 166 -4.60 -8.64 17.30
C GLN A 166 -4.21 -7.76 16.10
N LEU A 167 -3.35 -8.26 15.21
CA LEU A 167 -2.80 -7.47 14.08
C LEU A 167 -3.40 -7.84 12.71
N GLN A 168 -4.35 -8.77 12.66
CA GLN A 168 -5.06 -9.13 11.42
C GLN A 168 -6.26 -8.21 11.14
N SER A 169 -6.76 -7.51 12.14
CA SER A 169 -7.79 -6.48 12.04
C SER A 169 -7.46 -5.38 13.03
N GLU A 170 -7.50 -4.14 12.56
CA GLU A 170 -7.20 -2.99 13.40
C GLU A 170 -8.49 -2.33 13.86
N GLN A 171 -8.59 -2.10 15.16
CA GLN A 171 -9.65 -1.28 15.73
C GLN A 171 -9.10 0.11 16.01
N PHE A 172 -9.82 1.13 15.59
CA PHE A 172 -9.55 2.51 15.94
C PHE A 172 -10.86 3.14 16.41
N GLY A 173 -11.02 3.26 17.71
CA GLY A 173 -12.28 3.64 18.31
C GLY A 173 -13.38 2.64 17.99
N THR A 174 -14.41 3.07 17.28
CA THR A 174 -15.56 2.23 16.86
C THR A 174 -15.38 1.61 15.48
N VAL A 175 -14.36 2.00 14.73
CA VAL A 175 -14.13 1.53 13.36
C VAL A 175 -13.16 0.35 13.34
N THR A 176 -13.56 -0.72 12.70
CA THR A 176 -12.67 -1.88 12.44
C THR A 176 -12.21 -1.84 10.99
N LEU A 177 -10.91 -1.82 10.77
CA LEU A 177 -10.29 -1.86 9.45
C LEU A 177 -9.67 -3.24 9.22
N GLY A 178 -10.00 -3.85 8.09
CA GLY A 178 -9.38 -5.10 7.66
C GLY A 178 -7.96 -4.88 7.14
N TYR A 179 -7.06 -5.83 7.39
CA TYR A 179 -5.71 -5.82 6.85
C TYR A 179 -5.71 -5.72 5.30
N GLY A 180 -6.71 -6.36 4.65
CA GLY A 180 -6.89 -6.31 3.20
C GLY A 180 -7.09 -4.89 2.64
N ASP A 181 -7.83 -4.05 3.36
CA ASP A 181 -8.11 -2.67 2.94
C ASP A 181 -6.86 -1.80 2.97
N LEU A 182 -6.05 -1.95 4.02
CA LEU A 182 -4.73 -1.29 4.12
C LEU A 182 -3.79 -1.78 3.03
N PHE A 183 -3.84 -3.08 2.70
CA PHE A 183 -3.01 -3.67 1.67
C PHE A 183 -3.34 -3.10 0.28
N VAL A 184 -4.62 -2.94 -0.08
CA VAL A 184 -5.01 -2.35 -1.38
C VAL A 184 -4.55 -0.90 -1.49
N ALA A 185 -4.67 -0.12 -0.41
CA ALA A 185 -4.16 1.26 -0.37
C ALA A 185 -2.63 1.32 -0.53
N ALA A 186 -1.90 0.43 0.12
CA ALA A 186 -0.44 0.32 -0.02
C ALA A 186 -0.03 -0.14 -1.42
N LEU A 187 -0.80 -1.05 -2.04
CA LEU A 187 -0.60 -1.50 -3.39
C LEU A 187 -0.74 -0.36 -4.41
N LEU A 188 -1.75 0.52 -4.24
CA LEU A 188 -1.89 1.73 -5.04
C LEU A 188 -0.67 2.64 -4.91
N GLY A 189 -0.16 2.82 -3.68
CA GLY A 189 1.09 3.53 -3.41
C GLY A 189 2.30 2.91 -4.14
N GLY A 190 2.39 1.59 -4.19
CA GLY A 190 3.42 0.83 -4.90
C GLY A 190 3.35 1.01 -6.42
N VAL A 191 2.15 0.99 -7.00
CA VAL A 191 1.92 1.21 -8.44
C VAL A 191 2.48 2.55 -8.92
N TYR A 192 2.38 3.59 -8.10
CA TYR A 192 2.86 4.93 -8.42
C TYR A 192 4.20 5.30 -7.77
N ALA A 193 4.93 4.34 -7.20
CA ALA A 193 6.18 4.60 -6.47
C ALA A 193 7.24 5.36 -7.30
N SER A 194 7.29 5.14 -8.63
CA SER A 194 8.19 5.84 -9.55
C SER A 194 7.78 7.29 -9.85
N ARG A 195 6.52 7.68 -9.55
CA ARG A 195 5.95 9.00 -9.88
C ARG A 195 5.43 9.68 -8.61
N LEU A 196 6.33 10.29 -7.83
CA LEU A 196 6.01 10.86 -6.52
C LEU A 196 4.80 11.80 -6.51
N ARG A 197 4.66 12.66 -7.53
CA ARG A 197 3.53 13.58 -7.63
C ARG A 197 2.20 12.84 -7.78
N VAL A 198 2.15 11.84 -8.66
CA VAL A 198 0.96 11.02 -8.88
C VAL A 198 0.64 10.19 -7.64
N GLN A 199 1.66 9.62 -7.00
CA GLN A 199 1.53 8.87 -5.76
C GLN A 199 0.89 9.73 -4.64
N ARG A 200 1.36 10.97 -4.46
CA ARG A 200 0.79 11.90 -3.47
C ARG A 200 -0.65 12.27 -3.80
N ILE A 201 -0.93 12.56 -5.08
CA ILE A 201 -2.30 12.88 -5.53
C ILE A 201 -3.21 11.68 -5.29
N ALA A 202 -2.79 10.47 -5.67
CA ALA A 202 -3.57 9.25 -5.45
C ALA A 202 -3.83 9.01 -3.96
N ALA A 203 -2.83 9.25 -3.08
CA ALA A 203 -3.00 9.11 -1.64
C ALA A 203 -4.00 10.12 -1.07
N VAL A 204 -3.92 11.38 -1.49
CA VAL A 204 -4.88 12.43 -1.08
C VAL A 204 -6.28 12.13 -1.59
N LEU A 205 -6.40 11.70 -2.84
CA LEU A 205 -7.70 11.28 -3.42
C LEU A 205 -8.29 10.09 -2.65
N THR A 206 -7.48 9.08 -2.33
CA THR A 206 -7.94 7.94 -1.53
C THR A 206 -8.44 8.41 -0.18
N LEU A 207 -7.70 9.28 0.50
CA LEU A 207 -8.11 9.82 1.80
C LEU A 207 -9.43 10.61 1.67
N ALA A 208 -9.54 11.51 0.68
CA ALA A 208 -10.73 12.32 0.48
C ALA A 208 -11.96 11.47 0.16
N VAL A 209 -11.83 10.51 -0.77
CA VAL A 209 -12.93 9.62 -1.13
C VAL A 209 -13.31 8.70 0.04
N ALA A 210 -12.33 8.18 0.78
CA ALA A 210 -12.58 7.37 1.96
C ALA A 210 -13.32 8.17 3.05
N SER A 211 -12.93 9.44 3.29
CA SER A 211 -13.63 10.30 4.24
C SER A 211 -15.09 10.58 3.84
N VAL A 212 -15.35 10.73 2.53
CA VAL A 212 -16.73 10.85 2.04
C VAL A 212 -17.49 9.53 2.23
N PHE A 213 -16.84 8.40 1.98
CA PHE A 213 -17.43 7.08 2.22
C PHE A 213 -17.71 6.84 3.70
N ASP A 214 -16.84 7.32 4.61
CA ASP A 214 -17.05 7.21 6.05
C ASP A 214 -18.33 7.95 6.49
N LEU A 215 -18.72 9.03 5.79
CA LEU A 215 -20.01 9.70 6.06
C LEU A 215 -21.24 8.83 5.66
N LEU A 216 -21.07 7.92 4.67
CA LEU A 216 -22.14 6.99 4.31
C LEU A 216 -22.43 5.95 5.41
N PHE A 217 -21.51 5.70 6.35
CA PHE A 217 -21.79 4.86 7.53
C PHE A 217 -22.92 5.41 8.41
N LEU A 218 -23.30 6.68 8.25
CA LEU A 218 -24.49 7.24 8.91
C LEU A 218 -25.81 6.65 8.37
N VAL A 219 -25.77 6.04 7.17
CA VAL A 219 -26.94 5.54 6.46
C VAL A 219 -26.86 4.04 6.15
N VAL A 220 -25.63 3.50 6.01
CA VAL A 220 -25.36 2.12 5.58
C VAL A 220 -24.37 1.47 6.56
N ASP A 221 -24.75 0.33 7.12
CA ASP A 221 -23.95 -0.37 8.16
C ASP A 221 -22.65 -1.00 7.62
N ASN A 222 -22.60 -1.35 6.34
CA ASN A 222 -21.45 -2.04 5.73
C ASN A 222 -21.08 -1.41 4.39
N LEU A 223 -19.86 -0.89 4.31
CA LEU A 223 -19.32 -0.29 3.10
C LEU A 223 -18.01 -0.96 2.69
N PRO A 224 -17.80 -1.20 1.37
CA PRO A 224 -16.55 -1.77 0.87
C PRO A 224 -15.41 -0.74 0.95
N ALA A 225 -14.47 -0.94 1.87
CA ALA A 225 -13.36 -0.02 2.09
C ALA A 225 -12.33 0.00 0.94
N THR A 226 -12.37 -0.98 0.04
CA THR A 226 -11.52 -1.04 -1.16
C THR A 226 -12.00 -0.14 -2.30
N VAL A 227 -13.30 0.23 -2.34
CA VAL A 227 -13.89 1.08 -3.39
C VAL A 227 -13.26 2.47 -3.45
N PRO A 228 -13.02 3.20 -2.33
CA PRO A 228 -12.31 4.47 -2.35
C PRO A 228 -10.94 4.40 -3.04
N VAL A 229 -10.21 3.31 -2.84
CA VAL A 229 -8.89 3.09 -3.45
C VAL A 229 -9.01 2.90 -4.97
N ALA A 230 -9.99 2.11 -5.42
CA ALA A 230 -10.26 1.90 -6.84
C ALA A 230 -10.72 3.18 -7.54
N LEU A 231 -11.56 3.98 -6.90
CA LEU A 231 -11.98 5.28 -7.42
C LEU A 231 -10.81 6.26 -7.53
N ALA A 232 -9.95 6.33 -6.51
CA ALA A 232 -8.75 7.15 -6.54
C ALA A 232 -7.80 6.72 -7.67
N LEU A 233 -7.65 5.40 -7.92
CA LEU A 233 -6.91 4.87 -9.05
C LEU A 233 -7.49 5.35 -10.38
N LEU A 234 -8.80 5.22 -10.59
CA LEU A 234 -9.47 5.62 -11.83
C LEU A 234 -9.32 7.12 -12.09
N ILE A 235 -9.54 7.96 -11.07
CA ILE A 235 -9.38 9.41 -11.18
C ILE A 235 -7.92 9.77 -11.53
N ALA A 236 -6.95 9.12 -10.90
CA ALA A 236 -5.53 9.35 -11.19
C ALA A 236 -5.18 8.93 -12.63
N GLU A 237 -5.71 7.81 -13.14
CA GLU A 237 -5.48 7.37 -14.52
C GLU A 237 -6.12 8.32 -15.54
N ILE A 238 -7.34 8.79 -15.29
CA ILE A 238 -8.01 9.78 -16.14
C ILE A 238 -7.19 11.08 -16.17
N GLY A 239 -6.69 11.54 -15.02
CA GLY A 239 -5.84 12.71 -14.93
C GLY A 239 -4.50 12.56 -15.68
N LEU A 240 -3.93 11.36 -15.68
CA LEU A 240 -2.73 11.03 -16.46
C LEU A 240 -3.01 10.97 -17.96
N ALA A 241 -4.13 10.37 -18.37
CA ALA A 241 -4.55 10.29 -19.77
C ALA A 241 -4.87 11.68 -20.35
N GLY A 242 -5.52 12.54 -19.55
CA GLY A 242 -5.84 13.93 -19.92
C GLY A 242 -4.65 14.91 -19.91
N GLY A 243 -3.43 14.43 -19.65
CA GLY A 243 -2.22 15.27 -19.62
C GLY A 243 -2.09 16.20 -18.40
N ARG A 244 -3.13 16.30 -17.54
CA ARG A 244 -3.16 17.19 -16.36
C ARG A 244 -2.10 16.84 -15.32
N LEU A 245 -1.75 15.58 -15.20
CA LEU A 245 -0.75 15.08 -14.26
C LEU A 245 0.63 14.82 -14.90
N ARG A 246 0.76 14.98 -16.23
CA ARG A 246 2.02 14.83 -16.98
C ARG A 246 2.92 16.07 -16.94
N GLY A 247 2.35 17.24 -16.70
CA GLY A 247 3.07 18.50 -16.84
C GLY A 247 3.76 18.94 -15.55
N SER A 248 5.07 18.85 -15.47
CA SER A 248 6.06 19.78 -14.92
C SER A 248 7.42 19.12 -14.57
N GLY A 249 7.51 17.78 -14.58
CA GLY A 249 8.81 17.11 -14.35
C GLY A 249 9.73 17.08 -15.57
N GLN A 250 9.17 16.98 -16.78
CA GLN A 250 9.96 16.89 -18.01
C GLN A 250 10.41 18.25 -18.56
N ALA A 251 9.67 19.31 -18.30
CA ALA A 251 10.06 20.66 -18.75
C ALA A 251 11.30 21.19 -18.00
N GLY A 252 11.48 20.83 -16.74
CA GLY A 252 12.65 21.22 -15.96
C GLY A 252 13.91 20.43 -16.30
N GLU A 253 13.76 19.15 -16.62
CA GLU A 253 14.89 18.26 -16.93
C GLU A 253 15.45 18.49 -18.33
N THR A 254 14.58 18.74 -19.32
CA THR A 254 15.01 19.11 -20.67
C THR A 254 15.62 20.51 -20.72
N ALA A 255 15.12 21.47 -19.92
CA ALA A 255 15.71 22.81 -19.84
C ALA A 255 17.10 22.76 -19.17
N SER A 256 17.28 21.95 -18.10
CA SER A 256 18.59 21.82 -17.46
C SER A 256 19.64 21.11 -18.34
N LEU A 257 19.23 20.12 -19.13
CA LEU A 257 20.10 19.40 -20.05
C LEU A 257 20.47 20.27 -21.25
N SER A 258 19.56 21.10 -21.76
CA SER A 258 19.89 22.05 -22.85
C SER A 258 20.85 23.15 -22.38
N GLU A 259 20.69 23.65 -21.17
CA GLU A 259 21.57 24.66 -20.56
C GLU A 259 22.96 24.09 -20.25
N TYR A 260 23.02 22.79 -19.82
CA TYR A 260 24.30 22.11 -19.61
C TYR A 260 25.03 21.82 -20.90
N CYS A 261 24.35 21.43 -21.98
CA CYS A 261 24.95 21.21 -23.30
C CYS A 261 25.44 22.52 -23.96
N ASP A 262 24.77 23.65 -23.70
CA ASP A 262 25.18 24.94 -24.23
C ASP A 262 26.44 25.50 -23.52
N ARG A 263 26.57 25.25 -22.21
CA ARG A 263 27.77 25.61 -21.43
C ARG A 263 28.98 24.72 -21.69
N SER A 264 28.81 23.55 -22.27
CA SER A 264 29.89 22.60 -22.56
C SER A 264 30.44 22.76 -23.99
N ARG A 265 29.97 23.74 -24.75
CA ARG A 265 30.53 24.05 -26.09
C ARG A 265 31.85 24.78 -25.90
N PRO A 266 33.00 24.17 -26.27
CA PRO A 266 34.28 24.88 -26.18
C PRO A 266 34.28 26.07 -27.17
N GLU A 267 34.54 27.24 -26.66
CA GLU A 267 34.60 28.53 -27.39
C GLU A 267 35.86 28.64 -28.25
N ASP A 268 36.63 27.57 -28.40
CA ASP A 268 37.87 27.51 -29.13
C ASP A 268 37.68 26.85 -30.51
N ALA A 269 36.85 27.45 -31.36
CA ALA A 269 36.92 27.17 -32.79
C ALA A 269 38.08 28.01 -33.39
N ILE A 270 39.26 27.39 -33.51
CA ILE A 270 40.42 27.92 -34.18
C ILE A 270 40.02 28.38 -35.61
N PRO A 271 40.24 29.64 -35.98
CA PRO A 271 39.97 30.08 -37.36
C PRO A 271 40.88 29.36 -38.33
N PRO A 272 40.42 29.02 -39.56
CA PRO A 272 41.22 28.37 -40.57
C PRO A 272 42.37 29.31 -41.05
N PRO A 273 43.55 28.74 -41.37
CA PRO A 273 44.71 29.56 -41.89
C PRO A 273 44.36 30.20 -43.23
N ALA A 274 44.62 31.48 -43.28
CA ALA A 274 44.54 32.25 -44.54
C ALA A 274 45.58 31.72 -45.52
N THR A 275 45.14 31.33 -46.73
CA THR A 275 45.98 31.10 -47.92
C THR A 275 45.99 32.35 -48.83
#